data_484fce1da4068e0894f109776bf246ed
#
_entry.id   484fce1da4068e0894f109776bf246ed
#
_cell.length_a   1.000
_cell.length_b   1.000
_cell.length_c   1.000
_cell.angle_alpha   90.00
_cell.angle_beta   90.00
_cell.angle_gamma   90.00
#
_symmetry.space_group_name_H-M   'P 1'
#
loop_
_entity.id
_entity.type
_entity.pdbx_description
1 polymer ?
#
loop_
_entity_poly.entity_id
_entity_poly.type
_entity_poly.pdbx_seq_one_letter_code
_entity_poly.pdbx_strand_id
1 'polypeptide(L)'
;MRLAQDEPELERNAVRYSTKPLLPYRYLPGLHPHPVTNEHGHSYGASDEAHPLWQPEEWHTLEDWRYGVDLCNQHYYWESHKAWEGLWLAVPRRSVPHRFLQGMIKLSAALLKVRLAMLTQKDITGAQSLAPAGLELLVSVGRDHYMGLALEKHIETM
;
A
#
# COMPACT_ATOMS: atom_id res chain seq x y z
N MET A 1 16.24 17.83 -8.64
CA MET A 1 17.49 17.07 -8.67
C MET A 1 18.03 16.62 -7.29
N ARG A 2 17.49 17.13 -6.19
CA ARG A 2 17.81 16.65 -4.82
C ARG A 2 17.05 15.39 -4.40
N LEU A 3 16.03 14.98 -5.10
CA LEU A 3 15.14 13.88 -4.72
C LEU A 3 15.79 12.48 -4.77
N ALA A 4 16.79 12.28 -5.63
CA ALA A 4 17.46 10.99 -5.76
C ALA A 4 18.37 10.64 -4.57
N GLN A 5 18.78 11.64 -3.79
CA GLN A 5 19.66 11.44 -2.63
C GLN A 5 18.89 11.13 -1.34
N ASP A 6 17.58 11.45 -1.31
CA ASP A 6 16.71 11.24 -0.15
C ASP A 6 15.77 10.03 -0.30
N GLU A 7 15.84 9.32 -1.42
CA GLU A 7 15.09 8.09 -1.59
C GLU A 7 15.74 6.96 -0.80
N PRO A 8 14.95 6.18 -0.03
CA PRO A 8 15.50 5.01 0.66
C PRO A 8 16.07 4.03 -0.37
N GLU A 9 17.24 3.50 -0.08
CA GLU A 9 17.79 2.42 -0.90
C GLU A 9 16.84 1.23 -0.89
N LEU A 10 16.80 0.52 -2.02
CA LEU A 10 16.08 -0.76 -2.06
C LEU A 10 16.78 -1.74 -1.12
N GLU A 11 16.03 -2.33 -0.22
CA GLU A 11 16.52 -3.39 0.64
C GLU A 11 16.75 -4.66 -0.19
N ARG A 12 17.94 -4.81 -0.73
CA ARG A 12 18.31 -5.92 -1.63
C ARG A 12 18.10 -7.31 -1.02
N ASN A 13 18.16 -7.39 0.30
CA ASN A 13 17.98 -8.64 1.04
C ASN A 13 16.57 -8.79 1.63
N ALA A 14 15.65 -7.87 1.35
CA ALA A 14 14.27 -7.99 1.80
C ALA A 14 13.61 -9.23 1.15
N VAL A 15 12.89 -9.97 1.97
CA VAL A 15 12.10 -11.11 1.47
C VAL A 15 11.03 -10.60 0.51
N ARG A 16 10.97 -11.21 -0.66
CA ARG A 16 9.94 -10.94 -1.67
C ARG A 16 8.88 -12.02 -1.63
N TYR A 17 7.63 -11.60 -1.66
CA TYR A 17 6.45 -12.48 -1.62
C TYR A 17 5.78 -12.65 -2.98
N SER A 18 6.17 -11.83 -3.96
CA SER A 18 5.70 -11.90 -5.34
C SER A 18 6.87 -11.94 -6.31
N THR A 19 6.58 -12.30 -7.57
CA THR A 19 7.58 -12.35 -8.65
C THR A 19 7.58 -11.10 -9.53
N LYS A 20 6.60 -10.20 -9.33
CA LYS A 20 6.51 -8.98 -10.11
C LYS A 20 7.69 -8.04 -9.83
N PRO A 21 8.29 -7.45 -10.87
CA PRO A 21 9.39 -6.51 -10.69
C PRO A 21 8.91 -5.24 -9.98
N LEU A 22 9.82 -4.62 -9.22
CA LEU A 22 9.56 -3.30 -8.65
C LEU A 22 9.54 -2.26 -9.77
N LEU A 23 8.78 -1.19 -9.55
CA LEU A 23 8.57 -0.14 -10.53
C LEU A 23 9.76 0.84 -10.59
N PRO A 24 9.93 1.57 -11.71
CA PRO A 24 11.09 2.45 -11.92
C PRO A 24 11.23 3.57 -10.90
N TYR A 25 10.13 4.06 -10.34
CA TYR A 25 10.15 5.09 -9.30
C TYR A 25 8.99 4.89 -8.33
N ARG A 26 9.15 5.40 -7.11
CA ARG A 26 8.12 5.47 -6.08
C ARG A 26 7.34 6.77 -6.27
N TYR A 27 6.07 6.67 -6.62
CA TYR A 27 5.28 7.87 -6.91
C TYR A 27 5.08 8.73 -5.67
N LEU A 28 5.45 9.98 -5.80
CA LEU A 28 5.17 11.03 -4.82
C LEU A 28 4.37 12.14 -5.51
N PRO A 29 3.11 12.39 -5.10
CA PRO A 29 2.26 13.39 -5.71
C PRO A 29 2.92 14.78 -5.76
N GLY A 30 2.90 15.40 -6.94
CA GLY A 30 3.51 16.72 -7.16
C GLY A 30 5.01 16.70 -7.41
N LEU A 31 5.71 15.57 -7.20
CA LEU A 31 7.15 15.45 -7.41
C LEU A 31 7.52 14.58 -8.62
N HIS A 32 6.66 13.60 -8.95
CA HIS A 32 6.86 12.69 -10.06
C HIS A 32 5.68 12.74 -11.05
N PRO A 33 5.88 12.26 -12.30
CA PRO A 33 4.76 12.07 -13.21
C PRO A 33 3.73 11.13 -12.63
N HIS A 34 2.44 11.45 -12.77
CA HIS A 34 1.38 10.55 -12.31
C HIS A 34 1.49 9.21 -13.04
N PRO A 35 1.51 8.07 -12.31
CA PRO A 35 1.83 6.77 -12.88
C PRO A 35 0.97 6.37 -14.08
N VAL A 36 -0.32 6.68 -14.05
CA VAL A 36 -1.29 6.19 -15.03
C VAL A 36 -1.68 7.25 -16.07
N THR A 37 -1.82 8.50 -15.65
CA THR A 37 -2.37 9.57 -16.53
C THR A 37 -1.31 10.38 -17.27
N ASN A 38 -0.07 10.34 -16.82
CA ASN A 38 1.02 11.05 -17.48
C ASN A 38 1.75 10.09 -18.45
N GLU A 39 2.11 10.60 -19.63
CA GLU A 39 2.82 9.81 -20.65
C GLU A 39 4.19 9.28 -20.17
N HIS A 40 4.79 9.93 -19.18
CA HIS A 40 6.05 9.49 -18.55
C HIS A 40 5.83 8.66 -17.29
N GLY A 41 4.56 8.36 -16.94
CA GLY A 41 4.21 7.53 -15.80
C GLY A 41 4.64 6.08 -15.97
N HIS A 42 5.11 5.44 -14.89
CA HIS A 42 5.58 4.05 -14.93
C HIS A 42 4.50 3.03 -15.31
N SER A 43 3.25 3.40 -15.26
CA SER A 43 2.09 2.57 -15.60
C SER A 43 1.13 3.29 -16.56
N TYR A 44 1.67 4.15 -17.41
CA TYR A 44 0.88 4.97 -18.32
C TYR A 44 -0.10 4.12 -19.14
N GLY A 45 -1.35 4.55 -19.15
CA GLY A 45 -2.41 3.89 -19.90
C GLY A 45 -2.95 2.60 -19.26
N ALA A 46 -2.46 2.21 -18.09
CA ALA A 46 -3.02 1.06 -17.37
C ALA A 46 -4.48 1.33 -17.00
N SER A 47 -5.34 0.34 -17.23
CA SER A 47 -6.73 0.38 -16.82
C SER A 47 -6.91 -0.36 -15.49
N ASP A 48 -7.81 0.14 -14.64
CA ASP A 48 -8.23 -0.57 -13.45
C ASP A 48 -9.15 -1.72 -13.87
N GLU A 49 -8.62 -2.93 -13.92
CA GLU A 49 -9.43 -4.12 -14.12
C GLU A 49 -10.02 -4.57 -12.79
N ALA A 50 -11.31 -4.91 -12.79
CA ALA A 50 -11.96 -5.46 -11.61
C ALA A 50 -11.35 -6.82 -11.28
N HIS A 51 -10.82 -6.97 -10.08
CA HIS A 51 -10.34 -8.27 -9.59
C HIS A 51 -11.55 -9.21 -9.42
N PRO A 52 -11.45 -10.49 -9.81
CA PRO A 52 -12.51 -11.45 -9.51
C PRO A 52 -12.67 -11.65 -7.99
N LEU A 53 -13.86 -12.08 -7.57
CA LEU A 53 -14.14 -12.40 -6.18
C LEU A 53 -13.12 -13.42 -5.65
N TRP A 54 -12.62 -13.17 -4.44
CA TRP A 54 -11.61 -14.00 -3.78
C TRP A 54 -11.98 -14.25 -2.32
N GLN A 55 -11.33 -15.24 -1.71
CA GLN A 55 -11.51 -15.58 -0.30
C GLN A 55 -10.21 -15.35 0.49
N PRO A 56 -10.29 -14.88 1.75
CA PRO A 56 -9.10 -14.62 2.57
C PRO A 56 -8.19 -15.83 2.76
N GLU A 57 -8.75 -17.02 2.76
CA GLU A 57 -8.02 -18.29 2.89
C GLU A 57 -7.06 -18.54 1.71
N GLU A 58 -7.35 -17.92 0.57
CA GLU A 58 -6.56 -18.02 -0.67
C GLU A 58 -5.47 -16.95 -0.77
N TRP A 59 -5.21 -16.20 0.28
CA TRP A 59 -4.29 -15.05 0.28
C TRP A 59 -2.92 -15.37 -0.32
N HIS A 60 -2.43 -16.57 -0.11
CA HIS A 60 -1.13 -17.02 -0.64
C HIS A 60 -1.12 -17.18 -2.17
N THR A 61 -2.27 -17.24 -2.82
CA THR A 61 -2.42 -17.27 -4.29
C THR A 61 -2.71 -15.91 -4.87
N LEU A 62 -3.06 -14.92 -4.04
CA LEU A 62 -3.37 -13.57 -4.47
C LEU A 62 -2.10 -12.77 -4.74
N GLU A 63 -1.68 -12.73 -5.98
CA GLU A 63 -0.44 -12.03 -6.34
C GLU A 63 -0.50 -10.54 -6.03
N ASP A 64 -1.62 -9.88 -6.28
CA ASP A 64 -1.78 -8.45 -5.99
C ASP A 64 -1.69 -8.14 -4.49
N TRP A 65 -2.15 -9.05 -3.62
CA TRP A 65 -1.93 -8.92 -2.18
C TRP A 65 -0.44 -8.98 -1.83
N ARG A 66 0.24 -10.01 -2.29
CA ARG A 66 1.67 -10.24 -2.03
C ARG A 66 2.53 -9.13 -2.64
N TYR A 67 2.21 -8.70 -3.85
CA TYR A 67 2.89 -7.60 -4.51
C TYR A 67 2.71 -6.28 -3.77
N GLY A 68 1.50 -6.00 -3.29
CA GLY A 68 1.26 -4.83 -2.45
C GLY A 68 2.09 -4.82 -1.17
N VAL A 69 2.28 -5.98 -0.55
CA VAL A 69 3.18 -6.13 0.62
C VAL A 69 4.63 -5.83 0.23
N ASP A 70 5.13 -6.38 -0.88
CA ASP A 70 6.48 -6.09 -1.38
C ASP A 70 6.66 -4.60 -1.65
N LEU A 71 5.70 -3.98 -2.31
CA LEU A 71 5.73 -2.55 -2.62
C LEU A 71 5.77 -1.70 -1.33
N CYS A 72 4.94 -2.01 -0.36
CA CYS A 72 4.91 -1.30 0.91
C CYS A 72 6.24 -1.45 1.66
N ASN A 73 6.82 -2.65 1.71
CA ASN A 73 8.11 -2.92 2.34
C ASN A 73 9.26 -2.16 1.67
N GLN A 74 9.12 -1.82 0.40
CA GLN A 74 10.11 -1.06 -0.37
C GLN A 74 9.74 0.42 -0.53
N HIS A 75 8.82 0.91 0.29
CA HIS A 75 8.38 2.32 0.33
C HIS A 75 7.61 2.81 -0.92
N TYR A 76 7.06 1.90 -1.71
CA TYR A 76 6.15 2.22 -2.81
C TYR A 76 4.71 2.32 -2.27
N TYR A 77 4.43 3.36 -1.48
CA TYR A 77 3.18 3.46 -0.73
C TYR A 77 1.96 3.73 -1.61
N TRP A 78 2.10 4.55 -2.64
CA TRP A 78 1.01 4.78 -3.58
C TRP A 78 0.71 3.51 -4.38
N GLU A 79 1.74 2.84 -4.86
CA GLU A 79 1.63 1.64 -5.68
C GLU A 79 1.07 0.46 -4.88
N SER A 80 1.44 0.33 -3.60
CA SER A 80 0.86 -0.69 -2.72
C SER A 80 -0.65 -0.47 -2.51
N HIS A 81 -1.06 0.78 -2.29
CA HIS A 81 -2.47 1.17 -2.24
C HIS A 81 -3.21 0.74 -3.52
N LYS A 82 -2.66 1.05 -4.69
CA LYS A 82 -3.27 0.68 -5.97
C LYS A 82 -3.36 -0.84 -6.16
N ALA A 83 -2.35 -1.59 -5.76
CA ALA A 83 -2.38 -3.05 -5.83
C ALA A 83 -3.49 -3.66 -4.96
N TRP A 84 -3.75 -3.09 -3.78
CA TRP A 84 -4.78 -3.59 -2.87
C TRP A 84 -6.19 -3.09 -3.19
N GLU A 85 -6.32 -1.96 -3.86
CA GLU A 85 -7.61 -1.35 -4.18
C GLU A 85 -8.49 -2.26 -5.04
N GLY A 86 -7.93 -2.93 -6.04
CA GLY A 86 -8.66 -3.88 -6.87
C GLY A 86 -9.22 -5.06 -6.07
N LEU A 87 -8.46 -5.59 -5.12
CA LEU A 87 -8.91 -6.63 -4.20
C LEU A 87 -9.99 -6.13 -3.25
N TRP A 88 -9.83 -4.93 -2.73
CA TRP A 88 -10.81 -4.30 -1.84
C TRP A 88 -12.17 -4.09 -2.50
N LEU A 89 -12.17 -3.64 -3.75
CA LEU A 89 -13.40 -3.43 -4.53
C LEU A 89 -14.13 -4.75 -4.89
N ALA A 90 -13.41 -5.87 -4.90
CA ALA A 90 -13.95 -7.18 -5.29
C ALA A 90 -14.69 -7.93 -4.18
N VAL A 91 -14.58 -7.50 -2.94
CA VAL A 91 -15.20 -8.16 -1.79
C VAL A 91 -16.42 -7.40 -1.27
N PRO A 92 -17.37 -8.08 -0.60
CA PRO A 92 -18.56 -7.42 -0.07
C PRO A 92 -18.21 -6.28 0.89
N ARG A 93 -18.89 -5.17 0.76
CA ARG A 93 -18.73 -4.01 1.65
C ARG A 93 -18.96 -4.42 3.10
N ARG A 94 -18.13 -3.88 4.00
CA ARG A 94 -18.14 -4.14 5.44
C ARG A 94 -17.82 -5.57 5.85
N SER A 95 -17.51 -6.46 4.91
CA SER A 95 -16.96 -7.79 5.24
C SER A 95 -15.60 -7.67 5.94
N VAL A 96 -15.16 -8.75 6.57
CA VAL A 96 -13.85 -8.77 7.24
C VAL A 96 -12.71 -8.46 6.25
N PRO A 97 -12.61 -9.10 5.07
CA PRO A 97 -11.57 -8.75 4.10
C PRO A 97 -11.67 -7.32 3.59
N HIS A 98 -12.87 -6.77 3.44
CA HIS A 98 -13.07 -5.37 3.05
C HIS A 98 -12.48 -4.41 4.09
N ARG A 99 -12.81 -4.59 5.37
CA ARG A 99 -12.31 -3.75 6.45
C ARG A 99 -10.79 -3.89 6.62
N PHE A 100 -10.27 -5.09 6.50
CA PHE A 100 -8.84 -5.35 6.57
C PHE A 100 -8.08 -4.60 5.47
N LEU A 101 -8.48 -4.77 4.21
CA LEU A 101 -7.82 -4.07 3.10
C LEU A 101 -7.99 -2.56 3.17
N GLN A 102 -9.15 -2.07 3.60
CA GLN A 102 -9.35 -0.65 3.81
C GLN A 102 -8.40 -0.10 4.87
N GLY A 103 -8.17 -0.84 5.95
CA GLY A 103 -7.18 -0.51 6.96
C GLY A 103 -5.76 -0.43 6.39
N MET A 104 -5.35 -1.43 5.64
CA MET A 104 -4.04 -1.47 4.97
C MET A 104 -3.87 -0.31 3.98
N ILE A 105 -4.88 -0.02 3.18
CA ILE A 105 -4.90 1.10 2.23
C ILE A 105 -4.75 2.44 2.95
N LYS A 106 -5.47 2.65 4.04
CA LYS A 106 -5.36 3.88 4.84
C LYS A 106 -3.99 4.05 5.47
N LEU A 107 -3.39 2.96 5.95
CA LEU A 107 -2.03 3.01 6.51
C LEU A 107 -0.99 3.33 5.44
N SER A 108 -1.06 2.72 4.27
CA SER A 108 -0.15 3.05 3.17
C SER A 108 -0.30 4.50 2.72
N ALA A 109 -1.53 5.02 2.67
CA ALA A 109 -1.79 6.42 2.37
C ALA A 109 -1.23 7.37 3.45
N ALA A 110 -1.30 6.98 4.72
CA ALA A 110 -0.68 7.73 5.83
C ALA A 110 0.84 7.78 5.68
N LEU A 111 1.47 6.65 5.38
CA LEU A 111 2.91 6.56 5.15
C LEU A 111 3.36 7.40 3.95
N LEU A 112 2.57 7.41 2.87
CA LEU A 112 2.82 8.28 1.72
C LEU A 112 2.81 9.75 2.11
N LYS A 113 1.83 10.18 2.90
CA LYS A 113 1.73 11.56 3.38
C LYS A 113 2.89 11.95 4.30
N VAL A 114 3.29 11.05 5.19
CA VAL A 114 4.47 11.25 6.05
C VAL A 114 5.73 11.40 5.19
N ARG A 115 5.93 10.51 4.23
CA ARG A 115 7.08 10.57 3.31
C ARG A 115 7.11 11.89 2.55
N LEU A 116 5.97 12.30 2.01
CA LEU A 116 5.85 13.55 1.26
C LEU A 116 6.12 14.76 2.15
N ALA A 117 5.60 14.77 3.39
CA ALA A 117 5.85 15.83 4.35
C ALA A 117 7.34 15.95 4.73
N MET A 118 8.02 14.83 4.92
CA MET A 118 9.45 14.79 5.20
C MET A 118 10.29 15.41 4.08
N LEU A 119 9.90 15.19 2.83
CA LEU A 119 10.61 15.68 1.65
C LEU A 119 10.28 17.14 1.31
N THR A 120 9.06 17.57 1.58
CA THR A 120 8.55 18.90 1.18
C THR A 120 8.36 19.85 2.36
N GLN A 121 8.57 19.39 3.59
CA GLN A 121 8.30 20.14 4.84
C GLN A 121 6.84 20.63 4.94
N LYS A 122 5.92 19.91 4.31
CA LYS A 122 4.48 20.18 4.38
C LYS A 122 3.84 19.51 5.61
N ASP A 123 2.61 19.92 5.86
CA ASP A 123 1.80 19.44 6.98
C ASP A 123 1.49 17.94 6.90
N ILE A 124 1.57 17.25 8.03
CA ILE A 124 1.24 15.82 8.18
C ILE A 124 -0.20 15.58 8.67
N THR A 125 -1.05 16.59 8.71
CA THR A 125 -2.41 16.51 9.27
C THR A 125 -3.24 15.36 8.66
N GLY A 126 -3.11 15.15 7.34
CA GLY A 126 -3.78 14.05 6.66
C GLY A 126 -3.33 12.67 7.13
N ALA A 127 -2.04 12.51 7.47
CA ALA A 127 -1.52 11.27 8.03
C ALA A 127 -2.03 11.02 9.45
N GLN A 128 -2.16 12.07 10.24
CA GLN A 128 -2.66 12.01 11.63
C GLN A 128 -4.10 11.52 11.72
N SER A 129 -4.92 11.73 10.70
CA SER A 129 -6.29 11.20 10.64
C SER A 129 -6.36 9.80 10.02
N LEU A 130 -5.55 9.52 9.01
CA LEU A 130 -5.56 8.24 8.29
C LEU A 130 -4.98 7.08 9.11
N ALA A 131 -3.89 7.31 9.83
CA ALA A 131 -3.23 6.25 10.60
C ALA A 131 -4.12 5.68 11.70
N PRO A 132 -4.74 6.48 12.59
CA PRO A 132 -5.68 5.95 13.58
C PRO A 132 -6.88 5.25 12.96
N ALA A 133 -7.46 5.81 11.88
CA ALA A 133 -8.58 5.20 11.19
C ALA A 133 -8.23 3.85 10.56
N GLY A 134 -7.03 3.71 9.99
CA GLY A 134 -6.52 2.46 9.46
C GLY A 134 -6.31 1.42 10.56
N LEU A 135 -5.67 1.80 11.66
CA LEU A 135 -5.46 0.93 12.81
C LEU A 135 -6.77 0.44 13.42
N GLU A 136 -7.76 1.31 13.58
CA GLU A 136 -9.10 0.96 14.08
C GLU A 136 -9.75 -0.11 13.22
N LEU A 137 -9.64 0.00 11.90
CA LEU A 137 -10.14 -1.01 10.98
C LEU A 137 -9.42 -2.36 11.14
N LEU A 138 -8.09 -2.36 11.30
CA LEU A 138 -7.33 -3.60 11.53
C LEU A 138 -7.70 -4.24 12.86
N VAL A 139 -7.84 -3.46 13.92
CA VAL A 139 -8.31 -3.95 15.23
C VAL A 139 -9.71 -4.57 15.10
N SER A 140 -10.59 -3.98 14.29
CA SER A 140 -11.95 -4.49 14.06
C SER A 140 -12.01 -5.88 13.41
N VAL A 141 -10.91 -6.33 12.80
CA VAL A 141 -10.81 -7.70 12.25
C VAL A 141 -10.90 -8.75 13.35
N GLY A 142 -10.41 -8.44 14.56
CA GLY A 142 -10.55 -9.30 15.75
C GLY A 142 -9.75 -10.59 15.67
N ARG A 143 -8.63 -10.61 14.95
CA ARG A 143 -7.75 -11.77 14.79
C ARG A 143 -6.29 -11.38 14.96
N ASP A 144 -5.51 -12.25 15.57
CA ASP A 144 -4.07 -12.03 15.78
C ASP A 144 -3.29 -12.16 14.46
N HIS A 145 -3.77 -13.02 13.56
CA HIS A 145 -3.21 -13.23 12.23
C HIS A 145 -4.31 -13.18 11.18
N TYR A 146 -4.03 -12.49 10.08
CA TYR A 146 -4.95 -12.40 8.97
C TYR A 146 -4.18 -12.22 7.64
N MET A 147 -4.51 -13.00 6.64
CA MET A 147 -3.87 -12.98 5.31
C MET A 147 -2.32 -13.02 5.39
N GLY A 148 -1.80 -13.83 6.31
CA GLY A 148 -0.35 -13.99 6.50
C GLY A 148 0.32 -12.89 7.34
N LEU A 149 -0.42 -11.88 7.81
CA LEU A 149 0.10 -10.84 8.69
C LEU A 149 -0.21 -11.13 10.16
N ALA A 150 0.78 -10.89 11.02
CA ALA A 150 0.60 -10.84 12.47
C ALA A 150 0.11 -9.45 12.86
N LEU A 151 -1.19 -9.28 13.08
CA LEU A 151 -1.81 -7.99 13.35
C LEU A 151 -1.38 -7.40 14.70
N GLU A 152 -1.19 -8.22 15.73
CA GLU A 152 -0.70 -7.76 17.03
C GLU A 152 0.63 -7.02 16.92
N LYS A 153 1.60 -7.60 16.21
CA LYS A 153 2.92 -6.98 16.04
C LYS A 153 2.88 -5.70 15.21
N HIS A 154 1.96 -5.62 14.25
CA HIS A 154 1.80 -4.41 13.42
C HIS A 154 1.18 -3.26 14.21
N ILE A 155 0.24 -3.55 15.09
CA ILE A 155 -0.43 -2.54 15.92
C ILE A 155 0.51 -1.98 16.98
N GLU A 156 1.41 -2.80 17.55
CA GLU A 156 2.38 -2.36 18.57
C GLU A 156 3.55 -1.56 18.00
N THR A 157 3.93 -1.76 16.74
CA THR A 157 5.07 -1.09 16.09
C THR A 157 4.73 0.22 15.39
N MET A 158 3.47 0.59 15.35
CA MET A 158 2.97 1.83 14.72
C MET A 158 2.54 2.86 15.76
#